data_4917458cc02a83b8b0f8b3a1255eb035
#
_entry.id   4917458cc02a83b8b0f8b3a1255eb035
#
_cell.length_a   1.000
_cell.length_b   1.000
_cell.length_c   1.000
_cell.angle_alpha   90.00
_cell.angle_beta   90.00
_cell.angle_gamma   90.00
#
_symmetry.space_group_name_H-M   'P 1'
#
loop_
_entity.id
_entity.type
_entity.pdbx_description
1 polymer ?
#
loop_
_entity_poly.entity_id
_entity_poly.type
_entity_poly.pdbx_seq_one_letter_code
_entity_poly.pdbx_strand_id
1 'polypeptide(L)'
;MVGSLFCSRSLVTSSENRTGLFLGGMNMSKIEIKQLTFGYDNQTTLLFDHATLNFDTTWKLGLIGRNGRGKTTLLTILQNKLAFQGQIKHQQEFLYFPQKVTEKERLTYYVLVDIADFELWEIERELNLMETDVEILWRPFNTLSGGEKTKVLLALLFIDDQHFPLIDEPTNHLDVVGRKQVANYLKKKNQGFIVVSHDRGFIDGVVDHVLAIEKSQLELYQGNYSVYEEQKRLKDAFEIGQNEKIKKEVSRLKKTAAEKAEWARSREGDKTKKSVGFIDTENRRVNRGAIGADAARTMKRSKAIVNRMETQIDEKEKLLKDIEYIDPLTINVTKTHHKRLLEVEDLQLGYDEMLFAPVRFSIEQNQCVALTGPNGIGKSSIIQYLLGDFTGRAVGEVKQPQQLTISYVRQNYEDNKGTLSEFAEKNRVDYQAFLNNLRKLGMEREVFHNKIEQMSMGQRKKVELAKSLSQNAELYIWDEPLNYLDVFNQEQLEQLILENKPPMLIVDHDQTFLKKIASQVVLLTPAR
;
A
#
# COMPACT_ATOMS: atom_id res chain seq x y z
N MET A 1 -30.31 -15.33 -60.95
CA MET A 1 -29.01 -15.00 -61.54
C MET A 1 -28.06 -14.90 -60.38
N VAL A 2 -27.45 -15.98 -59.99
CA VAL A 2 -26.20 -16.66 -60.42
C VAL A 2 -24.99 -15.76 -60.22
N GLY A 3 -24.11 -16.20 -59.33
CA GLY A 3 -22.78 -15.69 -59.20
C GLY A 3 -22.03 -16.29 -58.01
N SER A 4 -21.73 -17.59 -58.06
CA SER A 4 -20.82 -18.34 -57.20
C SER A 4 -19.36 -17.99 -57.54
N LEU A 5 -18.49 -17.78 -56.55
CA LEU A 5 -17.05 -17.87 -56.75
C LEU A 5 -16.45 -18.75 -55.61
N PHE A 6 -16.20 -19.99 -56.02
CA PHE A 6 -15.28 -20.92 -55.38
C PHE A 6 -13.83 -20.37 -55.50
N CYS A 7 -13.08 -20.39 -54.42
CA CYS A 7 -11.64 -20.33 -54.46
C CYS A 7 -11.07 -21.57 -53.77
N SER A 8 -10.40 -22.36 -54.56
CA SER A 8 -9.86 -23.69 -54.31
C SER A 8 -8.66 -23.66 -53.35
N ARG A 9 -8.70 -24.56 -52.37
CA ARG A 9 -7.52 -24.98 -51.59
C ARG A 9 -6.68 -25.95 -52.43
N SER A 10 -5.44 -25.61 -52.67
CA SER A 10 -4.44 -26.53 -53.16
C SER A 10 -3.76 -27.25 -51.98
N LEU A 11 -4.02 -28.56 -51.91
CA LEU A 11 -3.25 -29.54 -51.17
C LEU A 11 -1.86 -29.71 -51.80
N VAL A 12 -0.79 -29.45 -51.02
CA VAL A 12 0.52 -29.95 -51.36
C VAL A 12 0.95 -30.94 -50.29
N THR A 13 0.89 -32.23 -50.67
CA THR A 13 1.52 -33.33 -49.97
C THR A 13 3.01 -33.36 -50.35
N SER A 14 3.89 -33.28 -49.37
CA SER A 14 5.27 -33.77 -49.50
C SER A 14 5.70 -34.39 -48.17
N SER A 15 5.72 -35.73 -48.19
CA SER A 15 6.41 -36.57 -47.23
C SER A 15 7.92 -36.45 -47.43
N GLU A 16 8.64 -35.91 -46.47
CA GLU A 16 10.07 -36.18 -46.31
C GLU A 16 10.38 -36.51 -44.84
N ASN A 17 10.78 -37.76 -44.64
CA ASN A 17 11.45 -38.26 -43.47
C ASN A 17 12.71 -37.44 -43.19
N ARG A 18 12.75 -36.72 -42.08
CA ARG A 18 14.00 -36.29 -41.44
C ARG A 18 13.96 -36.67 -39.97
N THR A 19 14.71 -37.70 -39.65
CA THR A 19 15.27 -37.94 -38.33
C THR A 19 16.12 -36.74 -37.95
N GLY A 20 15.51 -35.74 -37.31
CA GLY A 20 16.17 -34.60 -36.74
C GLY A 20 16.24 -34.81 -35.23
N LEU A 21 17.47 -34.83 -34.69
CA LEU A 21 17.76 -34.74 -33.27
C LEU A 21 16.84 -33.68 -32.63
N PHE A 22 16.09 -34.09 -31.63
CA PHE A 22 15.49 -33.18 -30.64
C PHE A 22 16.63 -32.49 -29.87
N LEU A 23 17.16 -31.42 -30.40
CA LEU A 23 17.75 -30.36 -29.60
C LEU A 23 16.59 -29.75 -28.86
N GLY A 24 16.47 -30.07 -27.55
CA GLY A 24 15.51 -29.47 -26.67
C GLY A 24 15.61 -27.94 -26.78
N GLY A 25 14.62 -27.33 -27.43
CA GLY A 25 14.40 -25.90 -27.32
C GLY A 25 14.22 -25.61 -25.84
N MET A 26 15.17 -24.90 -25.24
CA MET A 26 14.96 -24.29 -23.93
C MET A 26 13.71 -23.41 -24.07
N ASN A 27 12.57 -23.90 -23.60
CA ASN A 27 11.42 -23.05 -23.34
C ASN A 27 11.93 -21.94 -22.42
N MET A 28 11.99 -20.71 -22.93
CA MET A 28 12.35 -19.57 -22.09
C MET A 28 11.19 -19.35 -21.13
N SER A 29 11.25 -20.01 -19.99
CA SER A 29 10.29 -19.85 -18.88
C SER A 29 10.49 -18.55 -18.11
N LYS A 30 11.17 -17.54 -18.72
CA LYS A 30 11.56 -16.31 -18.04
C LYS A 30 10.94 -15.08 -18.70
N ILE A 31 10.51 -14.16 -17.83
CA ILE A 31 10.12 -12.81 -18.23
C ILE A 31 11.27 -11.88 -17.83
N GLU A 32 11.82 -11.16 -18.82
CA GLU A 32 12.93 -10.22 -18.64
C GLU A 32 12.45 -8.80 -18.87
N ILE A 33 12.60 -7.93 -17.90
CA ILE A 33 12.38 -6.48 -17.98
C ILE A 33 13.75 -5.81 -17.94
N LYS A 34 14.10 -5.01 -18.95
CA LYS A 34 15.40 -4.32 -19.06
C LYS A 34 15.20 -2.82 -19.18
N GLN A 35 15.78 -2.07 -18.25
CA GLN A 35 15.81 -0.61 -18.24
C GLN A 35 14.42 0.03 -18.45
N LEU A 36 13.41 -0.51 -17.77
CA LEU A 36 12.06 0.04 -17.82
C LEU A 36 12.04 1.44 -17.23
N THR A 37 11.67 2.42 -18.07
CA THR A 37 11.48 3.80 -17.66
C THR A 37 10.08 4.24 -18.08
N PHE A 38 9.30 4.71 -17.09
CA PHE A 38 7.93 5.16 -17.31
C PHE A 38 7.53 6.24 -16.29
N GLY A 39 6.79 7.23 -16.76
CA GLY A 39 6.11 8.25 -15.96
C GLY A 39 4.91 8.77 -16.73
N TYR A 40 3.87 9.23 -16.03
CA TYR A 40 2.74 9.90 -16.68
C TYR A 40 3.10 11.35 -17.01
N ASP A 41 2.61 11.87 -18.14
CA ASP A 41 2.89 13.23 -18.62
C ASP A 41 2.52 14.34 -17.62
N ASN A 42 1.58 14.05 -16.73
CA ASN A 42 1.10 14.98 -15.69
C ASN A 42 1.92 14.91 -14.37
N GLN A 43 2.95 14.05 -14.29
CA GLN A 43 3.76 13.87 -13.10
C GLN A 43 5.21 14.26 -13.35
N THR A 44 5.81 14.96 -12.40
CA THR A 44 7.24 15.35 -12.48
C THR A 44 8.20 14.22 -12.10
N THR A 45 7.68 13.17 -11.46
CA THR A 45 8.47 12.02 -10.98
C THR A 45 8.19 10.77 -11.82
N LEU A 46 9.26 10.04 -12.15
CA LEU A 46 9.13 8.76 -12.84
C LEU A 46 8.60 7.69 -11.87
N LEU A 47 7.65 6.87 -12.36
CA LEU A 47 7.18 5.68 -11.63
C LEU A 47 8.20 4.55 -11.69
N PHE A 48 8.86 4.39 -12.83
CA PHE A 48 9.97 3.46 -13.03
C PHE A 48 11.13 4.21 -13.66
N ASP A 49 12.33 4.02 -13.11
CA ASP A 49 13.56 4.66 -13.58
C ASP A 49 14.63 3.59 -13.83
N HIS A 50 14.84 3.23 -15.11
CA HIS A 50 15.78 2.20 -15.56
C HIS A 50 15.64 0.87 -14.79
N ALA A 51 14.41 0.51 -14.38
CA ALA A 51 14.15 -0.68 -13.61
C ALA A 51 14.45 -1.95 -14.41
N THR A 52 15.14 -2.90 -13.78
CA THR A 52 15.50 -4.17 -14.41
C THR A 52 15.10 -5.32 -13.50
N LEU A 53 14.42 -6.34 -14.08
CA LEU A 53 13.90 -7.47 -13.34
C LEU A 53 13.88 -8.72 -14.23
N ASN A 54 14.22 -9.87 -13.66
CA ASN A 54 14.07 -11.16 -14.31
C ASN A 54 13.37 -12.12 -13.33
N PHE A 55 12.33 -12.81 -13.81
CA PHE A 55 11.62 -13.80 -13.02
C PHE A 55 11.13 -14.97 -13.88
N ASP A 56 10.91 -16.10 -13.24
CA ASP A 56 10.44 -17.33 -13.88
C ASP A 56 8.90 -17.33 -13.96
N THR A 57 8.35 -17.87 -15.06
CA THR A 57 6.90 -17.97 -15.26
C THR A 57 6.21 -18.99 -14.36
N THR A 58 6.97 -19.79 -13.60
CA THR A 58 6.44 -20.72 -12.59
C THR A 58 6.26 -20.07 -11.22
N TRP A 59 6.83 -18.88 -10.99
CA TRP A 59 6.79 -18.24 -9.68
C TRP A 59 5.46 -17.57 -9.38
N LYS A 60 5.04 -17.67 -8.13
CA LYS A 60 3.87 -16.97 -7.59
C LYS A 60 4.31 -15.69 -6.92
N LEU A 61 4.24 -14.60 -7.68
CA LEU A 61 4.78 -13.30 -7.29
C LEU A 61 3.72 -12.45 -6.59
N GLY A 62 4.01 -12.01 -5.37
CA GLY A 62 3.25 -10.96 -4.69
C GLY A 62 3.79 -9.57 -5.03
N LEU A 63 3.04 -8.77 -5.77
CA LEU A 63 3.46 -7.40 -6.12
C LEU A 63 3.05 -6.42 -5.01
N ILE A 64 4.06 -5.85 -4.35
CA ILE A 64 3.91 -4.98 -3.19
C ILE A 64 4.46 -3.58 -3.48
N GLY A 65 3.89 -2.57 -2.88
CA GLY A 65 4.33 -1.19 -2.96
C GLY A 65 3.25 -0.23 -2.46
N ARG A 66 3.65 0.99 -2.13
CA ARG A 66 2.70 2.04 -1.71
C ARG A 66 1.68 2.34 -2.79
N ASN A 67 0.52 2.85 -2.38
CA ASN A 67 -0.49 3.32 -3.34
C ASN A 67 0.07 4.49 -4.16
N GLY A 68 -0.18 4.45 -5.48
CA GLY A 68 0.36 5.43 -6.43
C GLY A 68 1.77 5.10 -6.97
N ARG A 69 2.46 4.06 -6.47
CA ARG A 69 3.81 3.68 -6.92
C ARG A 69 3.84 2.84 -8.22
N GLY A 70 2.69 2.66 -8.87
CA GLY A 70 2.66 2.04 -10.21
C GLY A 70 2.42 0.53 -10.22
N LYS A 71 1.83 -0.09 -9.18
CA LYS A 71 1.48 -1.52 -9.20
C LYS A 71 0.61 -1.88 -10.41
N THR A 72 -0.57 -1.28 -10.49
CA THR A 72 -1.49 -1.48 -11.64
C THR A 72 -0.88 -1.00 -12.97
N THR A 73 -0.04 0.05 -12.93
CA THR A 73 0.68 0.54 -14.10
C THR A 73 1.66 -0.52 -14.62
N LEU A 74 2.42 -1.20 -13.75
CA LEU A 74 3.30 -2.29 -14.12
C LEU A 74 2.51 -3.43 -14.79
N LEU A 75 1.37 -3.83 -14.19
CA LEU A 75 0.51 -4.85 -14.79
C LEU A 75 -0.03 -4.43 -16.16
N THR A 76 -0.32 -3.15 -16.35
CA THR A 76 -0.80 -2.60 -17.63
C THR A 76 0.31 -2.52 -18.69
N ILE A 77 1.54 -2.21 -18.26
CA ILE A 77 2.74 -2.23 -19.12
C ILE A 77 3.05 -3.66 -19.59
N LEU A 78 2.97 -4.66 -18.69
CA LEU A 78 3.15 -6.07 -19.05
C LEU A 78 2.15 -6.53 -20.12
N GLN A 79 0.91 -6.03 -20.07
CA GLN A 79 -0.11 -6.26 -21.10
C GLN A 79 0.14 -5.48 -22.41
N ASN A 80 1.24 -4.74 -22.51
CA ASN A 80 1.58 -3.89 -23.65
C ASN A 80 0.51 -2.82 -24.00
N LYS A 81 -0.25 -2.36 -22.98
CA LYS A 81 -1.31 -1.34 -23.14
C LYS A 81 -0.82 0.09 -22.92
N LEU A 82 0.39 0.26 -22.42
CA LEU A 82 1.04 1.57 -22.20
C LEU A 82 2.40 1.58 -22.90
N ALA A 83 2.70 2.70 -23.56
CA ALA A 83 4.03 2.92 -24.16
C ALA A 83 5.05 3.20 -23.05
N PHE A 84 6.22 2.59 -23.11
CA PHE A 84 7.29 2.73 -22.14
C PHE A 84 8.67 2.76 -22.85
N GLN A 85 9.70 3.21 -22.16
CA GLN A 85 11.08 3.09 -22.58
C GLN A 85 11.72 1.86 -21.95
N GLY A 86 12.57 1.16 -22.70
CA GLY A 86 13.20 -0.09 -22.29
C GLY A 86 12.72 -1.29 -23.09
N GLN A 87 12.91 -2.49 -22.58
CA GLN A 87 12.55 -3.72 -23.27
C GLN A 87 11.96 -4.75 -22.29
N ILE A 88 10.84 -5.38 -22.69
CA ILE A 88 10.25 -6.52 -22.00
C ILE A 88 10.29 -7.72 -22.97
N LYS A 89 10.90 -8.82 -22.54
CA LYS A 89 10.98 -10.07 -23.31
C LYS A 89 10.20 -11.15 -22.59
N HIS A 90 9.21 -11.71 -23.25
CA HIS A 90 8.40 -12.84 -22.76
C HIS A 90 7.86 -13.63 -23.95
N GLN A 91 7.43 -14.86 -23.68
CA GLN A 91 6.72 -15.71 -24.65
C GLN A 91 5.28 -15.96 -24.22
N GLN A 92 4.88 -15.52 -23.03
CA GLN A 92 3.57 -15.71 -22.46
C GLN A 92 2.61 -14.59 -22.85
N GLU A 93 1.35 -14.89 -23.02
CA GLU A 93 0.27 -13.93 -23.09
C GLU A 93 -0.24 -13.62 -21.69
N PHE A 94 -0.49 -12.34 -21.39
CA PHE A 94 -0.93 -11.92 -20.05
C PHE A 94 -2.44 -11.76 -19.98
N LEU A 95 -3.07 -12.47 -19.04
CA LEU A 95 -4.49 -12.29 -18.71
C LEU A 95 -4.64 -11.48 -17.42
N TYR A 96 -5.47 -10.45 -17.47
CA TYR A 96 -5.67 -9.54 -16.34
C TYR A 96 -7.02 -9.76 -15.65
N PHE A 97 -6.96 -9.80 -14.32
CA PHE A 97 -8.13 -9.82 -13.45
C PHE A 97 -8.23 -8.48 -12.69
N PRO A 98 -9.41 -7.88 -12.52
CA PRO A 98 -10.71 -8.38 -13.02
C PRO A 98 -10.95 -8.06 -14.51
N GLN A 99 -11.54 -9.00 -15.21
CA GLN A 99 -11.95 -8.81 -16.60
C GLN A 99 -13.12 -7.81 -16.67
N LYS A 100 -13.20 -7.07 -17.78
CA LYS A 100 -14.30 -6.14 -18.02
C LYS A 100 -15.55 -6.91 -18.44
N VAL A 101 -16.62 -6.74 -17.66
CA VAL A 101 -17.96 -7.30 -17.95
C VAL A 101 -18.84 -6.18 -18.51
N THR A 102 -19.37 -6.38 -19.71
CA THR A 102 -20.23 -5.40 -20.42
C THR A 102 -21.71 -5.65 -20.11
N GLU A 103 -22.19 -6.87 -20.27
CA GLU A 103 -23.61 -7.24 -20.17
C GLU A 103 -23.94 -7.95 -18.85
N LYS A 104 -24.07 -7.17 -17.78
CA LYS A 104 -24.23 -7.69 -16.41
C LYS A 104 -25.62 -8.33 -16.15
N GLU A 105 -26.60 -8.13 -17.01
CA GLU A 105 -27.97 -8.66 -16.82
C GLU A 105 -28.14 -10.07 -17.38
N ARG A 106 -27.20 -10.53 -18.22
CA ARG A 106 -27.21 -11.89 -18.77
C ARG A 106 -26.82 -12.94 -17.72
N LEU A 107 -27.16 -14.20 -18.01
CA LEU A 107 -26.72 -15.34 -17.21
C LEU A 107 -25.20 -15.38 -17.17
N THR A 108 -24.65 -15.69 -16.01
CA THR A 108 -23.20 -15.66 -15.75
C THR A 108 -22.41 -16.50 -16.76
N TYR A 109 -22.90 -17.68 -17.11
CA TYR A 109 -22.27 -18.55 -18.12
C TYR A 109 -22.04 -17.80 -19.45
N TYR A 110 -23.06 -17.14 -19.99
CA TYR A 110 -22.94 -16.43 -21.27
C TYR A 110 -22.02 -15.19 -21.16
N VAL A 111 -22.02 -14.54 -20.01
CA VAL A 111 -21.07 -13.43 -19.75
C VAL A 111 -19.63 -13.92 -19.81
N LEU A 112 -19.35 -15.13 -19.31
CA LEU A 112 -18.00 -15.69 -19.33
C LEU A 112 -17.59 -16.14 -20.74
N VAL A 113 -18.52 -16.74 -21.50
CA VAL A 113 -18.28 -17.14 -22.92
C VAL A 113 -17.98 -15.91 -23.79
N ASP A 114 -18.56 -14.75 -23.52
CA ASP A 114 -18.22 -13.52 -24.24
C ASP A 114 -16.77 -13.02 -23.94
N ILE A 115 -16.15 -13.48 -22.86
CA ILE A 115 -14.79 -13.07 -22.44
C ILE A 115 -13.73 -14.06 -22.95
N ALA A 116 -14.01 -15.37 -22.89
CA ALA A 116 -13.07 -16.42 -23.28
C ALA A 116 -13.80 -17.66 -23.80
N ASP A 117 -13.14 -18.41 -24.69
CA ASP A 117 -13.63 -19.70 -25.16
C ASP A 117 -13.27 -20.79 -24.15
N PHE A 118 -14.26 -21.56 -23.70
CA PHE A 118 -14.08 -22.69 -22.79
C PHE A 118 -15.27 -23.66 -22.86
N GLU A 119 -15.03 -24.88 -22.41
CA GLU A 119 -16.09 -25.88 -22.23
C GLU A 119 -16.71 -25.77 -20.83
N LEU A 120 -18.03 -26.05 -20.70
CA LEU A 120 -18.75 -25.90 -19.43
C LEU A 120 -18.08 -26.66 -18.27
N TRP A 121 -17.60 -27.86 -18.51
CA TRP A 121 -16.93 -28.68 -17.47
C TRP A 121 -15.63 -28.06 -16.93
N GLU A 122 -14.95 -27.23 -17.71
CA GLU A 122 -13.70 -26.58 -17.30
C GLU A 122 -13.97 -25.51 -16.23
N ILE A 123 -14.96 -24.65 -16.47
CA ILE A 123 -15.33 -23.62 -15.49
C ILE A 123 -15.96 -24.24 -14.24
N GLU A 124 -16.77 -25.31 -14.38
CA GLU A 124 -17.34 -26.06 -13.26
C GLU A 124 -16.23 -26.69 -12.41
N ARG A 125 -15.20 -27.27 -13.04
CA ARG A 125 -14.03 -27.80 -12.34
C ARG A 125 -13.35 -26.72 -11.49
N GLU A 126 -13.09 -25.55 -12.07
CA GLU A 126 -12.41 -24.46 -11.37
C GLU A 126 -13.25 -23.89 -10.20
N LEU A 127 -14.57 -23.77 -10.38
CA LEU A 127 -15.48 -23.36 -9.30
C LEU A 127 -15.54 -24.38 -8.16
N ASN A 128 -15.60 -25.68 -8.47
CA ASN A 128 -15.55 -26.75 -7.48
C ASN A 128 -14.22 -26.72 -6.66
N LEU A 129 -13.09 -26.43 -7.31
CA LEU A 129 -11.81 -26.27 -6.63
C LEU A 129 -11.80 -25.07 -5.65
N MET A 130 -12.66 -24.08 -5.87
CA MET A 130 -12.88 -22.95 -4.97
C MET A 130 -14.04 -23.16 -4.00
N GLU A 131 -14.58 -24.39 -3.90
CA GLU A 131 -15.74 -24.71 -3.05
C GLU A 131 -16.93 -23.78 -3.30
N THR A 132 -17.20 -23.52 -4.57
CA THR A 132 -18.24 -22.59 -5.01
C THR A 132 -19.31 -23.33 -5.78
N ASP A 133 -20.58 -23.03 -5.45
CA ASP A 133 -21.71 -23.68 -6.11
C ASP A 133 -21.72 -23.34 -7.60
N VAL A 134 -21.81 -24.35 -8.45
CA VAL A 134 -21.86 -24.21 -9.91
C VAL A 134 -23.20 -23.63 -10.40
N GLU A 135 -24.25 -23.68 -9.59
CA GLU A 135 -25.54 -23.09 -9.93
C GLU A 135 -25.49 -21.59 -10.16
N ILE A 136 -24.45 -20.91 -9.63
CA ILE A 136 -24.22 -19.49 -9.87
C ILE A 136 -24.03 -19.16 -11.36
N LEU A 137 -23.58 -20.10 -12.18
CA LEU A 137 -23.45 -19.92 -13.63
C LEU A 137 -24.79 -19.65 -14.33
N TRP A 138 -25.87 -20.13 -13.77
CA TRP A 138 -27.24 -20.02 -14.30
C TRP A 138 -28.03 -18.85 -13.68
N ARG A 139 -27.39 -18.04 -12.86
CA ARG A 139 -27.94 -16.79 -12.31
C ARG A 139 -27.47 -15.58 -13.11
N PRO A 140 -28.27 -14.50 -13.22
CA PRO A 140 -27.82 -13.25 -13.83
C PRO A 140 -26.59 -12.70 -13.10
N PHE A 141 -25.57 -12.25 -13.84
CA PHE A 141 -24.30 -11.82 -13.27
C PHE A 141 -24.45 -10.64 -12.28
N ASN A 142 -25.40 -9.73 -12.52
CA ASN A 142 -25.69 -8.61 -11.62
C ASN A 142 -26.22 -9.06 -10.25
N THR A 143 -26.88 -10.22 -10.15
CA THR A 143 -27.44 -10.76 -8.90
C THR A 143 -26.43 -11.49 -8.03
N LEU A 144 -25.24 -11.80 -8.57
CA LEU A 144 -24.17 -12.41 -7.81
C LEU A 144 -23.64 -11.44 -6.77
N SER A 145 -23.28 -11.96 -5.59
CA SER A 145 -22.53 -11.22 -4.58
C SER A 145 -21.15 -10.81 -5.11
N GLY A 146 -20.51 -9.82 -4.48
CA GLY A 146 -19.15 -9.41 -4.86
C GLY A 146 -18.15 -10.56 -4.80
N GLY A 147 -18.27 -11.42 -3.78
CA GLY A 147 -17.41 -12.59 -3.63
C GLY A 147 -17.63 -13.66 -4.70
N GLU A 148 -18.89 -13.95 -5.08
CA GLU A 148 -19.22 -14.87 -6.18
C GLU A 148 -18.68 -14.35 -7.52
N LYS A 149 -18.85 -13.04 -7.80
CA LYS A 149 -18.27 -12.38 -9.00
C LYS A 149 -16.76 -12.55 -9.07
N THR A 150 -16.08 -12.31 -7.95
CA THR A 150 -14.63 -12.49 -7.87
C THR A 150 -14.22 -13.93 -8.20
N LYS A 151 -14.88 -14.92 -7.60
CA LYS A 151 -14.55 -16.34 -7.80
C LYS A 151 -14.80 -16.80 -9.24
N VAL A 152 -15.90 -16.39 -9.83
CA VAL A 152 -16.24 -16.75 -11.23
C VAL A 152 -15.23 -16.16 -12.21
N LEU A 153 -14.90 -14.87 -12.07
CA LEU A 153 -13.91 -14.23 -12.93
C LEU A 153 -12.49 -14.76 -12.69
N LEU A 154 -12.15 -15.16 -11.46
CA LEU A 154 -10.87 -15.76 -11.16
C LEU A 154 -10.76 -17.18 -11.74
N ALA A 155 -11.84 -17.97 -11.71
CA ALA A 155 -11.90 -19.29 -12.33
C ALA A 155 -11.55 -19.22 -13.82
N LEU A 156 -12.07 -18.21 -14.52
CA LEU A 156 -11.83 -18.00 -15.95
C LEU A 156 -10.35 -17.82 -16.31
N LEU A 157 -9.54 -17.26 -15.40
CA LEU A 157 -8.09 -17.05 -15.61
C LEU A 157 -7.28 -18.36 -15.62
N PHE A 158 -7.80 -19.42 -15.02
CA PHE A 158 -7.06 -20.67 -14.81
C PHE A 158 -7.68 -21.86 -15.57
N ILE A 159 -8.47 -21.58 -16.59
CA ILE A 159 -9.06 -22.63 -17.46
C ILE A 159 -7.95 -23.30 -18.28
N ASP A 160 -7.02 -22.51 -18.81
CA ASP A 160 -5.86 -23.02 -19.53
C ASP A 160 -4.54 -22.57 -18.86
N ASP A 161 -3.45 -23.29 -19.17
CA ASP A 161 -2.12 -23.04 -18.64
C ASP A 161 -1.21 -22.22 -19.60
N GLN A 162 -1.74 -21.72 -20.73
CA GLN A 162 -0.94 -21.05 -21.76
C GLN A 162 -0.70 -19.58 -21.45
N HIS A 163 -1.54 -18.98 -20.62
CA HIS A 163 -1.49 -17.57 -20.26
C HIS A 163 -0.81 -17.37 -18.91
N PHE A 164 -0.28 -16.17 -18.69
CA PHE A 164 0.27 -15.80 -17.39
C PHE A 164 -0.69 -14.83 -16.67
N PRO A 165 -1.33 -15.23 -15.56
CA PRO A 165 -2.30 -14.42 -14.83
C PRO A 165 -1.68 -13.21 -14.15
N LEU A 166 -2.32 -12.04 -14.32
CA LEU A 166 -2.08 -10.80 -13.59
C LEU A 166 -3.30 -10.48 -12.76
N ILE A 167 -3.22 -10.67 -11.45
CA ILE A 167 -4.36 -10.63 -10.53
C ILE A 167 -4.27 -9.37 -9.68
N ASP A 168 -5.19 -8.42 -9.88
CA ASP A 168 -5.21 -7.16 -9.14
C ASP A 168 -6.35 -7.14 -8.11
N GLU A 169 -5.99 -7.15 -6.82
CA GLU A 169 -6.88 -7.08 -5.66
C GLU A 169 -8.02 -8.13 -5.63
N PRO A 170 -7.71 -9.44 -5.69
CA PRO A 170 -8.74 -10.50 -5.69
C PRO A 170 -9.44 -10.64 -4.33
N THR A 171 -8.91 -10.06 -3.27
CA THR A 171 -9.45 -10.14 -1.91
C THR A 171 -10.56 -9.12 -1.62
N ASN A 172 -10.76 -8.15 -2.52
CA ASN A 172 -11.83 -7.19 -2.40
C ASN A 172 -13.19 -7.90 -2.45
N HIS A 173 -14.11 -7.50 -1.58
CA HIS A 173 -15.45 -8.07 -1.44
C HIS A 173 -15.54 -9.53 -0.94
N LEU A 174 -14.41 -10.16 -0.59
CA LEU A 174 -14.39 -11.49 0.01
C LEU A 174 -14.42 -11.40 1.53
N ASP A 175 -15.26 -12.23 2.15
CA ASP A 175 -15.21 -12.46 3.59
C ASP A 175 -14.02 -13.39 3.97
N VAL A 176 -13.85 -13.64 5.26
CA VAL A 176 -12.74 -14.47 5.77
C VAL A 176 -12.75 -15.87 5.16
N VAL A 177 -13.94 -16.46 4.94
CA VAL A 177 -14.08 -17.80 4.35
C VAL A 177 -13.71 -17.77 2.87
N GLY A 178 -14.26 -16.82 2.12
CA GLY A 178 -13.96 -16.64 0.70
C GLY A 178 -12.46 -16.35 0.44
N ARG A 179 -11.82 -15.54 1.28
CA ARG A 179 -10.36 -15.29 1.20
C ARG A 179 -9.55 -16.57 1.38
N LYS A 180 -9.91 -17.43 2.34
CA LYS A 180 -9.25 -18.72 2.55
C LYS A 180 -9.45 -19.68 1.37
N GLN A 181 -10.68 -19.75 0.81
CA GLN A 181 -10.97 -20.58 -0.35
C GLN A 181 -10.13 -20.17 -1.55
N VAL A 182 -10.09 -18.85 -1.87
CA VAL A 182 -9.29 -18.33 -2.98
C VAL A 182 -7.79 -18.50 -2.72
N ALA A 183 -7.31 -18.28 -1.49
CA ALA A 183 -5.90 -18.51 -1.13
C ALA A 183 -5.50 -19.99 -1.34
N ASN A 184 -6.32 -20.92 -0.85
CA ASN A 184 -6.07 -22.36 -1.03
C ASN A 184 -6.10 -22.78 -2.50
N TYR A 185 -7.01 -22.20 -3.28
CA TYR A 185 -7.10 -22.42 -4.71
C TYR A 185 -5.82 -21.97 -5.43
N LEU A 186 -5.40 -20.73 -5.25
CA LEU A 186 -4.19 -20.18 -5.88
C LEU A 186 -2.92 -20.91 -5.42
N LYS A 187 -2.86 -21.31 -4.15
CA LYS A 187 -1.75 -22.10 -3.63
C LYS A 187 -1.58 -23.45 -4.33
N LYS A 188 -2.68 -24.10 -4.71
CA LYS A 188 -2.68 -25.41 -5.37
C LYS A 188 -2.36 -25.34 -6.87
N LYS A 189 -2.43 -24.17 -7.50
CA LYS A 189 -2.07 -24.02 -8.92
C LYS A 189 -0.59 -24.24 -9.14
N ASN A 190 -0.22 -24.93 -10.21
CA ASN A 190 1.17 -25.14 -10.63
C ASN A 190 1.70 -23.97 -11.47
N GLN A 191 0.81 -23.27 -12.14
CA GLN A 191 1.08 -22.09 -12.96
C GLN A 191 1.49 -20.91 -12.07
N GLY A 192 2.54 -20.17 -12.47
CA GLY A 192 2.90 -18.92 -11.82
C GLY A 192 1.96 -17.78 -12.21
N PHE A 193 1.98 -16.73 -11.43
CA PHE A 193 1.17 -15.53 -11.62
C PHE A 193 1.75 -14.35 -10.85
N ILE A 194 1.29 -13.14 -11.17
CA ILE A 194 1.50 -11.97 -10.33
C ILE A 194 0.19 -11.63 -9.63
N VAL A 195 0.22 -11.49 -8.30
CA VAL A 195 -0.94 -11.03 -7.52
C VAL A 195 -0.61 -9.75 -6.76
N VAL A 196 -1.49 -8.77 -6.89
CA VAL A 196 -1.51 -7.56 -6.05
C VAL A 196 -2.60 -7.76 -5.01
N SER A 197 -2.27 -7.63 -3.74
CA SER A 197 -3.27 -7.56 -2.67
C SER A 197 -2.73 -6.74 -1.51
N HIS A 198 -3.65 -6.15 -0.76
CA HIS A 198 -3.34 -5.47 0.49
C HIS A 198 -3.58 -6.36 1.72
N ASP A 199 -4.08 -7.57 1.54
CA ASP A 199 -4.25 -8.57 2.60
C ASP A 199 -2.95 -9.35 2.81
N ARG A 200 -2.25 -9.04 3.91
CA ARG A 200 -0.95 -9.67 4.26
C ARG A 200 -1.08 -11.17 4.46
N GLY A 201 -2.13 -11.61 5.16
CA GLY A 201 -2.35 -13.03 5.42
C GLY A 201 -2.64 -13.82 4.16
N PHE A 202 -3.35 -13.22 3.21
CA PHE A 202 -3.60 -13.79 1.91
C PHE A 202 -2.30 -13.92 1.09
N ILE A 203 -1.53 -12.85 0.94
CA ILE A 203 -0.25 -12.88 0.21
C ILE A 203 0.69 -13.90 0.83
N ASP A 204 0.86 -13.89 2.15
CA ASP A 204 1.77 -14.79 2.86
C ASP A 204 1.44 -16.27 2.63
N GLY A 205 0.16 -16.60 2.49
CA GLY A 205 -0.32 -17.96 2.23
C GLY A 205 -0.21 -18.43 0.79
N VAL A 206 -0.06 -17.52 -0.19
CA VAL A 206 -0.21 -17.81 -1.62
C VAL A 206 1.09 -17.72 -2.40
N VAL A 207 1.96 -16.74 -2.07
CA VAL A 207 3.15 -16.41 -2.87
C VAL A 207 4.41 -17.12 -2.38
N ASP A 208 5.34 -17.34 -3.28
CA ASP A 208 6.68 -17.88 -3.03
C ASP A 208 7.79 -16.85 -3.28
N HIS A 209 7.47 -15.75 -3.95
CA HIS A 209 8.36 -14.61 -4.17
C HIS A 209 7.60 -13.30 -4.00
N VAL A 210 8.29 -12.26 -3.55
CA VAL A 210 7.75 -10.91 -3.41
C VAL A 210 8.48 -9.97 -4.34
N LEU A 211 7.71 -9.26 -5.17
CA LEU A 211 8.18 -8.18 -6.03
C LEU A 211 7.78 -6.85 -5.41
N ALA A 212 8.76 -6.11 -4.89
CA ALA A 212 8.54 -4.82 -4.26
C ALA A 212 8.85 -3.66 -5.22
N ILE A 213 7.96 -2.67 -5.30
CA ILE A 213 8.22 -1.40 -5.97
C ILE A 213 8.72 -0.42 -4.93
N GLU A 214 10.03 -0.16 -4.93
CA GLU A 214 10.71 0.76 -4.03
C GLU A 214 11.40 1.86 -4.82
N LYS A 215 11.06 3.13 -4.57
CA LYS A 215 11.76 4.30 -5.16
C LYS A 215 11.98 4.21 -6.68
N SER A 216 10.94 3.88 -7.42
CA SER A 216 10.99 3.71 -8.88
C SER A 216 11.83 2.51 -9.38
N GLN A 217 12.27 1.62 -8.47
CA GLN A 217 12.97 0.38 -8.77
C GLN A 217 12.12 -0.85 -8.46
N LEU A 218 12.46 -1.97 -9.09
CA LEU A 218 11.83 -3.26 -8.89
C LEU A 218 12.82 -4.16 -8.12
N GLU A 219 12.47 -4.55 -6.91
CA GLU A 219 13.28 -5.44 -6.08
C GLU A 219 12.56 -6.77 -5.88
N LEU A 220 13.25 -7.88 -6.13
CA LEU A 220 12.75 -9.23 -5.99
C LEU A 220 13.29 -9.88 -4.73
N TYR A 221 12.40 -10.42 -3.91
CA TYR A 221 12.71 -11.15 -2.69
C TYR A 221 12.22 -12.59 -2.82
N GLN A 222 13.09 -13.54 -2.47
CA GLN A 222 12.71 -14.94 -2.41
C GLN A 222 12.08 -15.25 -1.06
N GLY A 223 10.90 -15.84 -1.08
CA GLY A 223 10.11 -16.20 0.09
C GLY A 223 8.72 -15.56 0.08
N ASN A 224 7.94 -15.86 1.10
CA ASN A 224 6.62 -15.30 1.30
C ASN A 224 6.68 -13.87 1.87
N TYR A 225 5.51 -13.28 2.15
CA TYR A 225 5.42 -11.92 2.66
C TYR A 225 6.13 -11.73 4.01
N SER A 226 6.00 -12.69 4.93
CA SER A 226 6.65 -12.62 6.26
C SER A 226 8.18 -12.59 6.15
N VAL A 227 8.76 -13.34 5.21
CA VAL A 227 10.21 -13.32 4.93
C VAL A 227 10.63 -11.97 4.35
N TYR A 228 9.85 -11.42 3.42
CA TYR A 228 10.08 -10.07 2.88
C TYR A 228 10.06 -9.00 3.99
N GLU A 229 9.03 -9.02 4.85
CA GLU A 229 8.87 -8.05 5.95
C GLU A 229 10.10 -8.06 6.88
N GLU A 230 10.58 -9.25 7.25
CA GLU A 230 11.76 -9.38 8.09
C GLU A 230 13.05 -8.89 7.38
N GLN A 231 13.26 -9.28 6.12
CA GLN A 231 14.40 -8.82 5.34
C GLN A 231 14.38 -7.30 5.15
N LYS A 232 13.19 -6.74 4.87
CA LYS A 232 13.00 -5.29 4.74
C LYS A 232 13.32 -4.57 6.04
N ARG A 233 12.80 -5.07 7.16
CA ARG A 233 13.08 -4.50 8.49
C ARG A 233 14.57 -4.48 8.81
N LEU A 234 15.29 -5.56 8.52
CA LEU A 234 16.74 -5.65 8.72
C LEU A 234 17.50 -4.68 7.81
N LYS A 235 17.12 -4.60 6.53
CA LYS A 235 17.69 -3.66 5.55
C LYS A 235 17.51 -2.22 6.01
N ASP A 236 16.29 -1.84 6.39
CA ASP A 236 15.96 -0.49 6.83
C ASP A 236 16.70 -0.12 8.13
N ALA A 237 16.75 -1.03 9.11
CA ALA A 237 17.51 -0.83 10.34
C ALA A 237 19.01 -0.61 10.08
N PHE A 238 19.60 -1.38 9.17
CA PHE A 238 20.99 -1.23 8.77
C PHE A 238 21.23 0.12 8.06
N GLU A 239 20.36 0.51 7.14
CA GLU A 239 20.46 1.77 6.40
C GLU A 239 20.28 2.98 7.34
N ILE A 240 19.34 2.90 8.29
CA ILE A 240 19.17 3.94 9.34
C ILE A 240 20.45 4.09 10.14
N GLY A 241 21.04 2.98 10.62
CA GLY A 241 22.28 3.01 11.38
C GLY A 241 23.46 3.58 10.58
N GLN A 242 23.54 3.31 9.27
CA GLN A 242 24.54 3.94 8.39
C GLN A 242 24.29 5.44 8.22
N ASN A 243 23.05 5.84 7.96
CA ASN A 243 22.70 7.26 7.80
C ASN A 243 23.00 8.07 9.07
N GLU A 244 22.73 7.51 10.26
CA GLU A 244 23.09 8.19 11.52
C GLU A 244 24.60 8.39 11.66
N LYS A 245 25.41 7.40 11.31
CA LYS A 245 26.87 7.52 11.31
C LYS A 245 27.34 8.62 10.36
N ILE A 246 26.83 8.61 9.12
CA ILE A 246 27.16 9.61 8.11
C ILE A 246 26.71 11.01 8.58
N LYS A 247 25.50 11.17 9.12
CA LYS A 247 25.00 12.44 9.66
C LYS A 247 25.88 12.96 10.81
N LYS A 248 26.33 12.11 11.72
CA LYS A 248 27.27 12.48 12.81
C LYS A 248 28.60 12.92 12.24
N GLU A 249 29.16 12.24 11.24
CA GLU A 249 30.41 12.65 10.58
C GLU A 249 30.29 13.97 9.83
N VAL A 250 29.20 14.15 9.07
CA VAL A 250 28.89 15.40 8.35
C VAL A 250 28.76 16.57 9.36
N SER A 251 28.04 16.36 10.45
CA SER A 251 27.91 17.37 11.52
C SER A 251 29.28 17.75 12.12
N ARG A 252 30.15 16.77 12.39
CA ARG A 252 31.50 16.98 12.87
C ARG A 252 32.37 17.75 11.86
N LEU A 253 32.28 17.37 10.57
CA LEU A 253 33.01 18.09 9.52
C LEU A 253 32.52 19.52 9.36
N LYS A 254 31.21 19.76 9.36
CA LYS A 254 30.62 21.12 9.33
C LYS A 254 31.08 21.97 10.49
N LYS A 255 31.09 21.41 11.72
CA LYS A 255 31.60 22.13 12.92
C LYS A 255 33.09 22.48 12.79
N THR A 256 33.91 21.51 12.37
CA THR A 256 35.35 21.75 12.17
C THR A 256 35.63 22.75 11.05
N ALA A 257 34.86 22.72 9.95
CA ALA A 257 34.97 23.70 8.87
C ALA A 257 34.61 25.12 9.35
N ALA A 258 33.53 25.25 10.11
CA ALA A 258 33.11 26.52 10.72
C ALA A 258 34.18 27.08 11.68
N GLU A 259 34.73 26.26 12.59
CA GLU A 259 35.80 26.64 13.51
C GLU A 259 37.06 27.10 12.75
N LYS A 260 37.46 26.41 11.68
CA LYS A 260 38.59 26.80 10.83
C LYS A 260 38.33 28.09 10.06
N ALA A 261 37.12 28.30 9.57
CA ALA A 261 36.72 29.53 8.89
C ALA A 261 36.72 30.73 9.85
N GLU A 262 36.20 30.56 11.07
CA GLU A 262 36.17 31.56 12.11
C GLU A 262 37.60 31.93 12.55
N TRP A 263 38.48 30.94 12.79
CA TRP A 263 39.88 31.15 13.11
C TRP A 263 40.63 31.93 12.01
N ALA A 264 40.33 31.64 10.72
CA ALA A 264 40.90 32.39 9.60
C ALA A 264 40.43 33.86 9.58
N ARG A 265 39.16 34.13 9.88
CA ARG A 265 38.58 35.48 9.98
C ARG A 265 39.13 36.26 11.18
N SER A 266 39.27 35.62 12.36
CA SER A 266 39.83 36.23 13.56
C SER A 266 41.26 36.71 13.33
N ARG A 267 42.11 35.91 12.67
CA ARG A 267 43.47 36.30 12.33
C ARG A 267 43.57 37.46 11.32
N GLU A 268 42.56 37.60 10.46
CA GLU A 268 42.46 38.74 9.54
C GLU A 268 42.07 40.03 10.29
N GLY A 269 41.21 39.95 11.28
CA GLY A 269 40.82 41.03 12.17
C GLY A 269 41.99 41.52 13.08
N ASP A 270 42.89 40.60 13.49
CA ASP A 270 44.07 40.96 14.29
C ASP A 270 45.11 41.77 13.50
N LYS A 271 45.13 41.67 12.17
CA LYS A 271 45.98 42.54 11.32
C LYS A 271 45.56 43.99 11.39
N THR A 272 44.26 44.26 11.47
CA THR A 272 43.73 45.64 11.54
C THR A 272 43.88 46.25 12.94
N LYS A 273 43.79 45.43 14.00
CA LYS A 273 43.95 45.92 15.40
C LYS A 273 45.38 46.22 15.81
N LYS A 274 46.40 45.54 15.28
CA LYS A 274 47.83 45.82 15.57
C LYS A 274 48.42 47.02 14.82
N SER A 275 47.63 47.69 13.99
CA SER A 275 48.06 48.91 13.30
C SER A 275 47.82 50.21 14.09
N VAL A 276 47.16 50.15 15.25
CA VAL A 276 46.84 51.29 16.08
C VAL A 276 47.45 51.09 17.49
N GLY A 277 48.66 51.61 17.69
CA GLY A 277 49.25 51.84 19.01
C GLY A 277 50.34 50.86 19.41
N PHE A 278 51.56 51.19 19.07
CA PHE A 278 52.71 51.33 19.95
C PHE A 278 53.91 51.80 19.11
N ILE A 279 54.33 53.02 19.25
CA ILE A 279 55.60 53.50 18.77
C ILE A 279 56.57 53.08 19.84
N ASP A 280 57.28 51.98 19.68
CA ASP A 280 58.45 51.63 20.45
C ASP A 280 59.68 52.04 19.64
N THR A 281 60.34 53.06 20.13
CA THR A 281 61.54 53.65 19.60
C THR A 281 62.75 52.83 20.00
N GLU A 282 62.97 51.67 19.39
CA GLU A 282 64.30 51.07 19.27
C GLU A 282 64.29 49.96 18.19
N ASN A 283 64.93 50.34 17.07
CA ASN A 283 65.56 49.46 16.06
C ASN A 283 65.15 48.01 15.94
N ARG A 284 63.91 47.72 15.45
CA ARG A 284 63.64 46.52 14.67
C ARG A 284 62.75 46.88 13.51
N ARG A 285 63.35 46.94 12.30
CA ARG A 285 62.57 46.91 11.05
C ARG A 285 61.82 45.61 11.01
N VAL A 286 60.60 45.55 11.59
CA VAL A 286 59.66 44.45 11.43
C VAL A 286 59.33 44.44 9.97
N ASN A 287 59.76 43.36 9.30
CA ASN A 287 59.56 43.17 7.86
C ASN A 287 58.08 42.93 7.59
N ARG A 288 57.28 44.01 7.48
CA ARG A 288 55.78 43.97 7.24
C ARG A 288 55.43 43.16 6.04
N GLY A 289 56.27 43.00 5.04
CA GLY A 289 56.09 42.16 3.89
C GLY A 289 56.12 40.69 4.23
N ALA A 290 56.98 40.22 5.11
CA ALA A 290 57.06 38.83 5.55
C ALA A 290 55.84 38.41 6.37
N ILE A 291 55.36 39.27 7.27
CA ILE A 291 54.12 38.99 8.05
C ILE A 291 52.88 38.97 7.17
N GLY A 292 52.79 39.85 6.17
CA GLY A 292 51.74 39.88 5.19
C GLY A 292 51.75 38.63 4.29
N ALA A 293 52.91 38.18 3.84
CA ALA A 293 53.08 36.99 3.04
C ALA A 293 52.72 35.69 3.79
N ASP A 294 53.13 35.61 5.08
CA ASP A 294 52.82 34.45 5.93
C ASP A 294 51.32 34.36 6.27
N ALA A 295 50.69 35.49 6.49
CA ALA A 295 49.25 35.56 6.72
C ALA A 295 48.46 35.19 5.43
N ALA A 296 48.90 35.64 4.25
CA ALA A 296 48.31 35.28 2.99
C ALA A 296 48.47 33.76 2.67
N ARG A 297 49.65 33.18 2.97
CA ARG A 297 49.87 31.73 2.87
C ARG A 297 48.99 30.94 3.81
N THR A 298 48.84 31.38 5.06
CA THR A 298 47.99 30.72 6.07
C THR A 298 46.50 30.79 5.67
N MET A 299 46.07 31.95 5.16
CA MET A 299 44.70 32.11 4.66
C MET A 299 44.43 31.22 3.42
N LYS A 300 45.38 31.15 2.47
CA LYS A 300 45.28 30.27 1.31
C LYS A 300 45.19 28.79 1.72
N ARG A 301 46.02 28.38 2.72
CA ARG A 301 45.94 27.01 3.29
C ARG A 301 44.64 26.75 4.00
N SER A 302 44.14 27.70 4.81
CA SER A 302 42.86 27.56 5.53
C SER A 302 41.69 27.44 4.52
N LYS A 303 41.65 28.28 3.49
CA LYS A 303 40.63 28.22 2.43
C LYS A 303 40.67 26.89 1.65
N ALA A 304 41.88 26.39 1.36
CA ALA A 304 42.02 25.07 0.72
C ALA A 304 41.54 23.93 1.61
N ILE A 305 41.76 24.02 2.94
CA ILE A 305 41.25 23.03 3.90
C ILE A 305 39.70 23.07 3.96
N VAL A 306 39.13 24.28 4.06
CA VAL A 306 37.66 24.46 4.09
C VAL A 306 37.02 23.90 2.80
N ASN A 307 37.54 24.26 1.62
CA ASN A 307 37.03 23.75 0.36
C ASN A 307 37.12 22.21 0.27
N ARG A 308 38.21 21.61 0.76
CA ARG A 308 38.35 20.15 0.83
C ARG A 308 37.34 19.52 1.77
N MET A 309 37.05 20.15 2.90
CA MET A 309 36.02 19.68 3.84
C MET A 309 34.62 19.82 3.24
N GLU A 310 34.32 20.89 2.53
CA GLU A 310 33.07 21.10 1.82
C GLU A 310 32.87 19.99 0.77
N THR A 311 33.89 19.68 -0.04
CA THR A 311 33.83 18.57 -0.99
C THR A 311 33.56 17.22 -0.29
N GLN A 312 34.24 16.96 0.85
CA GLN A 312 34.00 15.75 1.65
C GLN A 312 32.58 15.70 2.25
N ILE A 313 32.03 16.84 2.65
CA ILE A 313 30.66 16.96 3.15
C ILE A 313 29.70 16.60 2.02
N ASP A 314 29.86 17.19 0.83
CA ASP A 314 29.01 16.92 -0.34
C ASP A 314 29.07 15.45 -0.77
N GLU A 315 30.29 14.86 -0.79
CA GLU A 315 30.46 13.44 -1.08
C GLU A 315 29.74 12.55 -0.06
N LYS A 316 29.85 12.88 1.25
CA LYS A 316 29.17 12.11 2.30
C LYS A 316 27.67 12.33 2.31
N GLU A 317 27.18 13.53 2.02
CA GLU A 317 25.75 13.80 1.90
C GLU A 317 25.13 13.02 0.72
N LYS A 318 25.85 12.84 -0.38
CA LYS A 318 25.43 11.98 -1.50
C LYS A 318 25.36 10.49 -1.14
N LEU A 319 26.10 10.05 -0.12
CA LEU A 319 26.01 8.67 0.38
C LEU A 319 24.83 8.44 1.33
N LEU A 320 24.16 9.50 1.78
CA LEU A 320 22.95 9.35 2.57
C LEU A 320 21.87 8.66 1.72
N LYS A 321 21.48 7.49 2.16
CA LYS A 321 20.37 6.78 1.54
C LYS A 321 19.07 7.48 1.92
N ASP A 322 18.25 7.69 0.92
CA ASP A 322 16.89 8.20 1.10
C ASP A 322 16.02 7.07 1.63
N ILE A 323 15.87 6.98 2.94
CA ILE A 323 15.02 5.98 3.58
C ILE A 323 13.60 6.53 3.61
N GLU A 324 12.65 5.76 3.12
CA GLU A 324 11.24 6.10 3.28
C GLU A 324 10.84 5.97 4.74
N TYR A 325 10.97 7.08 5.49
CA TYR A 325 10.47 7.14 6.86
C TYR A 325 8.95 7.07 6.86
N ILE A 326 8.43 6.15 7.66
CA ILE A 326 7.02 6.11 7.99
C ILE A 326 6.81 7.10 9.12
N ASP A 327 6.33 8.31 8.80
CA ASP A 327 6.01 9.30 9.83
C ASP A 327 4.88 8.74 10.74
N PRO A 328 5.06 8.72 12.07
CA PRO A 328 4.05 8.19 12.98
C PRO A 328 2.77 9.03 12.90
N LEU A 329 1.63 8.35 12.79
CA LEU A 329 0.32 8.98 12.84
C LEU A 329 0.05 9.54 14.24
N THR A 330 -0.87 10.48 14.32
CA THR A 330 -1.32 11.04 15.60
C THR A 330 -2.81 10.87 15.75
N ILE A 331 -3.28 10.53 16.96
CA ILE A 331 -4.67 10.37 17.32
C ILE A 331 -4.98 11.20 18.57
N ASN A 332 -6.13 11.86 18.60
CA ASN A 332 -6.52 12.76 19.68
C ASN A 332 -7.50 12.08 20.64
N VAL A 333 -6.99 11.25 21.54
CA VAL A 333 -7.82 10.57 22.53
C VAL A 333 -8.18 11.52 23.67
N THR A 334 -9.47 11.77 23.88
CA THR A 334 -9.98 12.56 25.00
C THR A 334 -10.03 11.66 26.24
N LYS A 335 -9.40 12.11 27.32
CA LYS A 335 -9.47 11.41 28.61
C LYS A 335 -10.85 11.62 29.22
N THR A 336 -11.48 10.53 29.61
CA THR A 336 -12.77 10.52 30.31
C THR A 336 -12.61 9.99 31.72
N HIS A 337 -13.54 10.35 32.62
CA HIS A 337 -13.59 9.81 33.99
C HIS A 337 -14.29 8.43 34.03
N HIS A 338 -15.00 8.05 32.98
CA HIS A 338 -15.70 6.79 32.89
C HIS A 338 -14.72 5.65 32.61
N LYS A 339 -14.64 4.67 33.50
CA LYS A 339 -13.82 3.47 33.31
C LYS A 339 -14.34 2.62 32.15
N ARG A 340 -15.68 2.45 32.09
CA ARG A 340 -16.38 1.70 31.03
C ARG A 340 -17.11 2.68 30.13
N LEU A 341 -16.85 2.58 28.83
CA LEU A 341 -17.39 3.49 27.80
C LEU A 341 -18.58 2.87 27.07
N LEU A 342 -18.60 1.56 26.98
CA LEU A 342 -19.67 0.81 26.33
C LEU A 342 -19.84 -0.53 27.04
N GLU A 343 -21.07 -0.90 27.30
CA GLU A 343 -21.46 -2.23 27.80
C GLU A 343 -22.65 -2.72 27.01
N VAL A 344 -22.48 -3.88 26.39
CA VAL A 344 -23.49 -4.54 25.56
C VAL A 344 -23.86 -5.86 26.21
N GLU A 345 -25.14 -6.00 26.58
CA GLU A 345 -25.67 -7.18 27.24
C GLU A 345 -26.76 -7.82 26.37
N ASP A 346 -26.53 -9.07 25.96
CA ASP A 346 -27.47 -9.92 25.20
C ASP A 346 -28.09 -9.22 23.97
N LEU A 347 -27.29 -8.37 23.29
CA LEU A 347 -27.78 -7.63 22.15
C LEU A 347 -28.03 -8.55 20.96
N GLN A 348 -29.22 -8.45 20.39
CA GLN A 348 -29.63 -9.01 19.12
C GLN A 348 -30.29 -7.92 18.28
N LEU A 349 -29.96 -7.87 17.01
CA LEU A 349 -30.55 -6.95 16.05
C LEU A 349 -31.15 -7.73 14.88
N GLY A 350 -32.21 -7.20 14.30
CA GLY A 350 -32.84 -7.79 13.14
C GLY A 350 -33.84 -6.84 12.47
N TYR A 351 -34.32 -7.22 11.32
CA TYR A 351 -35.43 -6.56 10.63
C TYR A 351 -36.67 -7.45 10.74
N ASP A 352 -36.88 -8.36 9.84
CA ASP A 352 -37.95 -9.37 9.93
C ASP A 352 -37.52 -10.52 10.84
N GLU A 353 -36.26 -10.96 10.72
CA GLU A 353 -35.63 -11.99 11.55
C GLU A 353 -34.38 -11.43 12.24
N MET A 354 -33.95 -12.07 13.34
CA MET A 354 -32.72 -11.71 14.04
C MET A 354 -31.50 -12.11 13.19
N LEU A 355 -30.55 -11.19 13.07
CA LEU A 355 -29.36 -11.39 12.24
C LEU A 355 -28.34 -12.32 12.89
N PHE A 356 -28.18 -12.23 14.20
CA PHE A 356 -27.16 -12.97 14.95
C PHE A 356 -27.65 -13.39 16.33
N ALA A 357 -26.97 -14.39 16.91
CA ALA A 357 -27.19 -14.84 18.27
C ALA A 357 -26.80 -13.75 19.30
N PRO A 358 -27.38 -13.76 20.54
CA PRO A 358 -27.11 -12.74 21.55
C PRO A 358 -25.62 -12.54 21.77
N VAL A 359 -25.18 -11.27 21.79
CA VAL A 359 -23.77 -10.92 21.99
C VAL A 359 -23.59 -10.11 23.27
N ARG A 360 -22.44 -10.32 23.93
CA ARG A 360 -22.00 -9.58 25.11
C ARG A 360 -20.58 -9.12 24.96
N PHE A 361 -20.32 -7.84 25.17
CA PHE A 361 -18.98 -7.28 25.27
C PHE A 361 -18.99 -5.93 25.95
N SER A 362 -17.83 -5.49 26.42
CA SER A 362 -17.67 -4.15 26.97
C SER A 362 -16.39 -3.51 26.47
N ILE A 363 -16.38 -2.19 26.40
CA ILE A 363 -15.20 -1.40 26.03
C ILE A 363 -14.84 -0.52 27.21
N GLU A 364 -13.66 -0.76 27.76
CA GLU A 364 -13.06 0.06 28.81
C GLU A 364 -11.98 0.97 28.23
N GLN A 365 -11.45 1.88 29.05
CA GLN A 365 -10.30 2.70 28.66
C GLN A 365 -9.13 1.82 28.21
N ASN A 366 -8.42 2.25 27.17
CA ASN A 366 -7.25 1.55 26.61
C ASN A 366 -7.55 0.15 26.04
N GLN A 367 -8.79 -0.16 25.72
CA GLN A 367 -9.19 -1.44 25.12
C GLN A 367 -9.62 -1.27 23.68
N CYS A 368 -9.15 -2.18 22.84
CA CYS A 368 -9.61 -2.34 21.48
C CYS A 368 -10.41 -3.65 21.36
N VAL A 369 -11.70 -3.54 21.04
CA VAL A 369 -12.60 -4.69 20.84
C VAL A 369 -12.84 -4.86 19.33
N ALA A 370 -12.62 -6.06 18.83
CA ALA A 370 -12.85 -6.41 17.43
C ALA A 370 -14.18 -7.18 17.27
N LEU A 371 -15.02 -6.77 16.31
CA LEU A 371 -16.18 -7.55 15.88
C LEU A 371 -15.84 -8.31 14.59
N THR A 372 -16.06 -9.61 14.59
CA THR A 372 -15.79 -10.49 13.46
C THR A 372 -17.01 -11.35 13.12
N GLY A 373 -17.07 -11.88 11.90
CA GLY A 373 -18.16 -12.74 11.43
C GLY A 373 -18.36 -12.66 9.93
N PRO A 374 -19.22 -13.54 9.36
CA PRO A 374 -19.53 -13.55 7.93
C PRO A 374 -20.05 -12.22 7.41
N ASN A 375 -20.00 -12.02 6.08
CA ASN A 375 -20.63 -10.86 5.46
C ASN A 375 -22.16 -10.94 5.63
N GLY A 376 -22.79 -9.77 5.84
CA GLY A 376 -24.24 -9.68 6.04
C GLY A 376 -24.75 -10.08 7.41
N ILE A 377 -23.89 -10.56 8.35
CA ILE A 377 -24.32 -11.01 9.69
C ILE A 377 -24.79 -9.87 10.60
N GLY A 378 -24.63 -8.61 10.23
CA GLY A 378 -25.07 -7.48 11.05
C GLY A 378 -23.96 -6.73 11.80
N LYS A 379 -22.69 -6.87 11.42
CA LYS A 379 -21.57 -6.10 12.03
C LYS A 379 -21.82 -4.59 11.96
N SER A 380 -22.11 -4.07 10.78
CA SER A 380 -22.41 -2.65 10.58
C SER A 380 -23.75 -2.25 11.20
N SER A 381 -24.72 -3.19 11.36
CA SER A 381 -25.98 -2.93 12.08
C SER A 381 -25.74 -2.65 13.56
N ILE A 382 -24.77 -3.35 14.18
CA ILE A 382 -24.36 -3.04 15.57
C ILE A 382 -23.79 -1.62 15.65
N ILE A 383 -22.93 -1.24 14.72
CA ILE A 383 -22.37 0.12 14.68
C ILE A 383 -23.50 1.16 14.51
N GLN A 384 -24.42 0.95 13.57
CA GLN A 384 -25.57 1.84 13.37
C GLN A 384 -26.44 1.94 14.64
N TYR A 385 -26.65 0.83 15.34
CA TYR A 385 -27.41 0.83 16.59
C TYR A 385 -26.71 1.66 17.68
N LEU A 386 -25.38 1.51 17.82
CA LEU A 386 -24.59 2.29 18.78
C LEU A 386 -24.57 3.79 18.45
N LEU A 387 -24.67 4.15 17.17
CA LEU A 387 -24.74 5.55 16.71
C LEU A 387 -26.16 6.12 16.74
N GLY A 388 -27.19 5.30 16.98
CA GLY A 388 -28.60 5.71 17.03
C GLY A 388 -29.29 5.75 15.66
N ASP A 389 -28.67 5.20 14.62
CA ASP A 389 -29.15 5.24 13.22
C ASP A 389 -29.85 3.93 12.76
N PHE A 390 -29.92 2.91 13.65
CA PHE A 390 -30.54 1.62 13.33
C PHE A 390 -32.05 1.69 13.38
N THR A 391 -32.72 1.23 12.32
CA THR A 391 -34.18 1.31 12.17
C THR A 391 -34.91 -0.02 12.38
N GLY A 392 -34.17 -1.13 12.65
CA GLY A 392 -34.72 -2.46 12.87
C GLY A 392 -35.13 -2.72 14.31
N ARG A 393 -35.42 -4.00 14.61
CA ARG A 393 -35.74 -4.49 15.96
C ARG A 393 -34.46 -4.74 16.73
N ALA A 394 -34.44 -4.33 18.00
CA ALA A 394 -33.35 -4.59 18.93
C ALA A 394 -33.88 -5.29 20.18
N VAL A 395 -33.14 -6.27 20.66
CA VAL A 395 -33.35 -6.97 21.93
C VAL A 395 -32.03 -6.96 22.69
N GLY A 396 -32.08 -6.82 24.02
CA GLY A 396 -30.89 -6.65 24.85
C GLY A 396 -30.72 -5.21 25.33
N GLU A 397 -29.64 -4.94 26.02
CA GLU A 397 -29.37 -3.64 26.64
C GLU A 397 -27.98 -3.12 26.21
N VAL A 398 -27.92 -1.82 25.95
CA VAL A 398 -26.65 -1.11 25.70
C VAL A 398 -26.56 0.05 26.67
N LYS A 399 -25.50 0.05 27.49
CA LYS A 399 -25.20 1.09 28.46
C LYS A 399 -24.00 1.91 27.95
N GLN A 400 -24.18 3.22 27.85
CA GLN A 400 -23.12 4.15 27.51
C GLN A 400 -23.28 5.45 28.27
N PRO A 401 -22.20 6.19 28.58
CA PRO A 401 -22.27 7.50 29.20
C PRO A 401 -23.12 8.47 28.39
N GLN A 402 -23.88 9.34 29.09
CA GLN A 402 -24.51 10.46 28.43
C GLN A 402 -23.40 11.38 27.81
N GLN A 403 -23.55 11.82 26.59
CA GLN A 403 -22.62 12.72 25.87
C GLN A 403 -21.26 12.08 25.52
N LEU A 404 -21.21 10.75 25.34
CA LEU A 404 -20.00 10.08 24.83
C LEU A 404 -19.63 10.63 23.44
N THR A 405 -18.40 11.18 23.31
CA THR A 405 -17.90 11.64 22.02
C THR A 405 -17.32 10.48 21.22
N ILE A 406 -17.95 10.17 20.08
CA ILE A 406 -17.58 9.06 19.21
C ILE A 406 -16.98 9.59 17.91
N SER A 407 -15.83 9.07 17.51
CA SER A 407 -15.26 9.27 16.19
C SER A 407 -15.48 8.03 15.34
N TYR A 408 -16.09 8.20 14.18
CA TYR A 408 -16.50 7.09 13.32
C TYR A 408 -15.82 7.12 11.95
N VAL A 409 -15.18 6.00 11.59
CA VAL A 409 -14.71 5.71 10.22
C VAL A 409 -15.75 4.81 9.57
N ARG A 410 -16.38 5.33 8.53
CA ARG A 410 -17.48 4.67 7.81
C ARG A 410 -16.95 3.65 6.79
N GLN A 411 -17.74 2.62 6.54
CA GLN A 411 -17.51 1.70 5.43
C GLN A 411 -17.80 2.39 4.09
N ASN A 412 -18.96 3.08 3.97
CA ASN A 412 -19.32 3.89 2.80
C ASN A 412 -19.13 5.38 3.10
N TYR A 413 -18.41 6.07 2.23
CA TYR A 413 -18.05 7.49 2.31
C TYR A 413 -18.13 8.19 0.94
N GLU A 414 -18.94 7.66 0.01
CA GLU A 414 -19.13 8.24 -1.33
C GLU A 414 -19.83 9.60 -1.30
N ASP A 415 -20.53 9.90 -0.21
CA ASP A 415 -21.19 11.18 0.08
C ASP A 415 -20.21 12.30 0.48
N ASN A 416 -18.95 12.00 0.73
CA ASN A 416 -17.92 12.98 0.98
C ASN A 416 -17.64 13.81 -0.29
N LYS A 417 -17.88 15.11 -0.24
CA LYS A 417 -17.78 16.05 -1.37
C LYS A 417 -17.15 17.37 -0.94
N GLY A 418 -16.70 18.13 -1.94
CA GLY A 418 -16.14 19.45 -1.75
C GLY A 418 -14.63 19.44 -1.54
N THR A 419 -14.07 20.56 -1.13
CA THR A 419 -12.64 20.72 -0.83
C THR A 419 -12.29 20.13 0.54
N LEU A 420 -11.01 19.83 0.78
CA LEU A 420 -10.54 19.35 2.09
C LEU A 420 -10.81 20.36 3.21
N SER A 421 -10.80 21.68 2.90
CA SER A 421 -11.09 22.74 3.87
C SER A 421 -12.57 22.73 4.28
N GLU A 422 -13.48 22.70 3.31
CA GLU A 422 -14.93 22.63 3.56
C GLU A 422 -15.30 21.36 4.34
N PHE A 423 -14.64 20.25 4.01
CA PHE A 423 -14.84 18.97 4.68
C PHE A 423 -14.38 19.02 6.14
N ALA A 424 -13.21 19.61 6.42
CA ALA A 424 -12.70 19.76 7.78
C ALA A 424 -13.61 20.66 8.63
N GLU A 425 -14.09 21.78 8.06
CA GLU A 425 -15.03 22.70 8.74
C GLU A 425 -16.35 22.00 9.08
N LYS A 426 -16.97 21.32 8.08
CA LYS A 426 -18.20 20.55 8.27
C LYS A 426 -18.10 19.52 9.38
N ASN A 427 -16.94 18.85 9.49
CA ASN A 427 -16.70 17.80 10.48
C ASN A 427 -16.08 18.34 11.79
N ARG A 428 -15.92 19.67 11.94
CA ARG A 428 -15.34 20.34 13.12
C ARG A 428 -13.95 19.79 13.49
N VAL A 429 -13.11 19.61 12.49
CA VAL A 429 -11.75 19.05 12.63
C VAL A 429 -10.73 20.17 12.46
N ASP A 430 -9.67 20.17 13.26
CA ASP A 430 -8.54 21.08 13.04
C ASP A 430 -7.89 20.82 11.67
N TYR A 431 -7.94 21.82 10.79
CA TYR A 431 -7.51 21.68 9.41
C TYR A 431 -6.01 21.34 9.28
N GLN A 432 -5.15 21.88 10.16
CA GLN A 432 -3.72 21.62 10.11
C GLN A 432 -3.39 20.19 10.56
N ALA A 433 -4.03 19.71 11.65
CA ALA A 433 -3.90 18.33 12.10
C ALA A 433 -4.41 17.35 11.04
N PHE A 434 -5.53 17.68 10.39
CA PHE A 434 -6.12 16.91 9.30
C PHE A 434 -5.16 16.78 8.09
N LEU A 435 -4.61 17.90 7.60
CA LEU A 435 -3.62 17.88 6.51
C LEU A 435 -2.33 17.15 6.88
N ASN A 436 -1.89 17.29 8.14
CA ASN A 436 -0.73 16.55 8.64
C ASN A 436 -0.97 15.03 8.61
N ASN A 437 -2.13 14.56 9.08
CA ASN A 437 -2.47 13.14 9.03
C ASN A 437 -2.60 12.64 7.59
N LEU A 438 -3.18 13.42 6.66
CA LEU A 438 -3.21 13.09 5.23
C LEU A 438 -1.81 12.92 4.63
N ARG A 439 -0.89 13.84 4.95
CA ARG A 439 0.50 13.75 4.50
C ARG A 439 1.19 12.52 5.06
N LYS A 440 1.03 12.23 6.34
CA LYS A 440 1.59 11.05 7.01
C LYS A 440 1.04 9.74 6.42
N LEU A 441 -0.23 9.73 6.00
CA LEU A 441 -0.84 8.63 5.24
C LEU A 441 -0.34 8.55 3.78
N GLY A 442 0.63 9.38 3.40
CA GLY A 442 1.26 9.35 2.08
C GLY A 442 0.36 9.92 0.97
N MET A 443 -0.50 10.90 1.29
CA MET A 443 -1.21 11.68 0.27
C MET A 443 -0.30 12.81 -0.23
N GLU A 444 -0.09 12.87 -1.53
CA GLU A 444 0.72 13.89 -2.19
C GLU A 444 0.06 15.27 -2.09
N ARG A 445 0.89 16.32 -1.98
CA ARG A 445 0.38 17.70 -1.81
C ARG A 445 -0.46 18.19 -2.99
N GLU A 446 -0.17 17.70 -4.18
CA GLU A 446 -0.92 18.04 -5.40
C GLU A 446 -2.39 17.60 -5.30
N VAL A 447 -2.65 16.46 -4.66
CA VAL A 447 -4.00 15.93 -4.44
C VAL A 447 -4.82 16.79 -3.48
N PHE A 448 -4.18 17.59 -2.62
CA PHE A 448 -4.89 18.46 -1.66
C PHE A 448 -5.73 19.56 -2.32
N HIS A 449 -5.46 19.88 -3.57
CA HIS A 449 -6.23 20.84 -4.35
C HIS A 449 -7.44 20.21 -5.06
N ASN A 450 -7.51 18.88 -5.11
CA ASN A 450 -8.61 18.16 -5.74
C ASN A 450 -9.84 18.13 -4.83
N LYS A 451 -11.01 18.14 -5.44
CA LYS A 451 -12.25 17.85 -4.72
C LYS A 451 -12.29 16.36 -4.32
N ILE A 452 -12.90 16.05 -3.17
CA ILE A 452 -12.94 14.69 -2.62
C ILE A 452 -13.63 13.72 -3.60
N GLU A 453 -14.68 14.15 -4.29
CA GLU A 453 -15.37 13.35 -5.30
C GLU A 453 -14.52 12.99 -6.53
N GLN A 454 -13.40 13.68 -6.75
CA GLN A 454 -12.44 13.40 -7.83
C GLN A 454 -11.29 12.47 -7.38
N MET A 455 -11.19 12.21 -6.08
CA MET A 455 -10.15 11.38 -5.51
C MET A 455 -10.43 9.89 -5.74
N SER A 456 -9.37 9.08 -5.82
CA SER A 456 -9.49 7.62 -5.85
C SER A 456 -10.10 7.08 -4.55
N MET A 457 -10.63 5.84 -4.57
CA MET A 457 -11.20 5.20 -3.38
C MET A 457 -10.19 5.15 -2.22
N GLY A 458 -8.93 4.82 -2.48
CA GLY A 458 -7.88 4.83 -1.45
C GLY A 458 -7.59 6.23 -0.91
N GLN A 459 -7.62 7.27 -1.74
CA GLN A 459 -7.47 8.66 -1.29
C GLN A 459 -8.66 9.10 -0.44
N ARG A 460 -9.90 8.78 -0.85
CA ARG A 460 -11.11 9.05 -0.05
C ARG A 460 -11.08 8.31 1.30
N LYS A 461 -10.58 7.06 1.34
CA LYS A 461 -10.40 6.32 2.60
C LYS A 461 -9.41 7.03 3.52
N LYS A 462 -8.30 7.54 2.97
CA LYS A 462 -7.33 8.34 3.75
C LYS A 462 -7.96 9.62 4.30
N VAL A 463 -8.85 10.27 3.54
CA VAL A 463 -9.62 11.44 4.01
C VAL A 463 -10.49 11.06 5.21
N GLU A 464 -11.23 9.96 5.11
CA GLU A 464 -12.11 9.48 6.20
C GLU A 464 -11.32 9.10 7.45
N LEU A 465 -10.17 8.43 7.29
CA LEU A 465 -9.27 8.10 8.40
C LEU A 465 -8.64 9.35 9.03
N ALA A 466 -8.11 10.26 8.21
CA ALA A 466 -7.51 11.49 8.72
C ALA A 466 -8.51 12.36 9.48
N LYS A 467 -9.79 12.37 9.06
CA LYS A 467 -10.90 12.98 9.82
C LYS A 467 -10.97 12.37 11.21
N SER A 468 -11.11 11.05 11.30
CA SER A 468 -11.25 10.34 12.58
C SER A 468 -10.02 10.55 13.47
N LEU A 469 -8.82 10.45 12.93
CA LEU A 469 -7.56 10.65 13.66
C LEU A 469 -7.42 12.07 14.25
N SER A 470 -8.01 13.06 13.58
CA SER A 470 -7.92 14.46 13.98
C SER A 470 -9.08 14.92 14.87
N GLN A 471 -10.13 14.10 15.01
CA GLN A 471 -11.23 14.36 15.93
C GLN A 471 -10.83 14.07 17.37
N ASN A 472 -11.26 14.92 18.30
CA ASN A 472 -11.17 14.64 19.72
C ASN A 472 -12.32 13.70 20.12
N ALA A 473 -12.03 12.47 20.50
CA ALA A 473 -13.03 11.48 20.84
C ALA A 473 -12.64 10.64 22.07
N GLU A 474 -13.65 10.15 22.79
CA GLU A 474 -13.51 9.23 23.91
C GLU A 474 -13.60 7.77 23.44
N LEU A 475 -14.32 7.51 22.35
CA LEU A 475 -14.48 6.19 21.73
C LEU A 475 -14.30 6.30 20.22
N TYR A 476 -13.50 5.40 19.64
CA TYR A 476 -13.33 5.27 18.21
C TYR A 476 -14.07 4.05 17.69
N ILE A 477 -14.87 4.22 16.66
CA ILE A 477 -15.58 3.13 15.97
C ILE A 477 -15.09 3.12 14.51
N TRP A 478 -14.42 2.03 14.12
CA TRP A 478 -13.88 1.91 12.76
C TRP A 478 -14.47 0.71 12.04
N ASP A 479 -15.16 0.98 10.91
CA ASP A 479 -15.76 -0.04 10.05
C ASP A 479 -14.88 -0.25 8.82
N GLU A 480 -14.23 -1.41 8.75
CA GLU A 480 -13.29 -1.83 7.72
C GLU A 480 -12.22 -0.77 7.38
N PRO A 481 -11.42 -0.32 8.37
CA PRO A 481 -10.47 0.76 8.19
C PRO A 481 -9.35 0.43 7.20
N LEU A 482 -9.00 -0.85 7.03
CA LEU A 482 -7.88 -1.28 6.20
C LEU A 482 -8.20 -1.38 4.72
N ASN A 483 -9.48 -1.39 4.33
CA ASN A 483 -9.87 -1.47 2.93
C ASN A 483 -9.28 -0.31 2.10
N TYR A 484 -8.74 -0.63 0.92
CA TYR A 484 -8.08 0.30 -0.01
C TYR A 484 -6.80 0.97 0.52
N LEU A 485 -6.29 0.55 1.68
CA LEU A 485 -5.01 1.01 2.22
C LEU A 485 -3.90 0.06 1.82
N ASP A 486 -2.76 0.62 1.46
CA ASP A 486 -1.56 -0.19 1.26
C ASP A 486 -1.00 -0.71 2.60
N VAL A 487 -0.15 -1.71 2.49
CA VAL A 487 0.44 -2.39 3.64
C VAL A 487 1.17 -1.43 4.59
N PHE A 488 1.81 -0.39 4.06
CA PHE A 488 2.52 0.62 4.87
C PHE A 488 1.57 1.45 5.72
N ASN A 489 0.43 1.86 5.16
CA ASN A 489 -0.59 2.56 5.93
C ASN A 489 -1.25 1.65 6.98
N GLN A 490 -1.40 0.36 6.68
CA GLN A 490 -1.88 -0.63 7.66
C GLN A 490 -0.90 -0.74 8.83
N GLU A 491 0.42 -0.80 8.58
CA GLU A 491 1.45 -0.80 9.63
C GLU A 491 1.42 0.47 10.48
N GLN A 492 1.24 1.64 9.85
CA GLN A 492 1.10 2.89 10.60
C GLN A 492 -0.09 2.87 11.54
N LEU A 493 -1.26 2.36 11.10
CA LEU A 493 -2.45 2.23 11.94
C LEU A 493 -2.25 1.22 13.07
N GLU A 494 -1.60 0.10 12.77
CA GLU A 494 -1.25 -0.92 13.76
C GLU A 494 -0.37 -0.33 14.87
N GLN A 495 0.73 0.35 14.51
CA GLN A 495 1.61 1.01 15.48
C GLN A 495 0.88 2.08 16.28
N LEU A 496 0.08 2.93 15.62
CA LEU A 496 -0.71 3.96 16.27
C LEU A 496 -1.61 3.38 17.38
N ILE A 497 -2.33 2.29 17.08
CA ILE A 497 -3.25 1.64 18.03
C ILE A 497 -2.47 1.01 19.19
N LEU A 498 -1.37 0.32 18.92
CA LEU A 498 -0.53 -0.32 19.93
C LEU A 498 0.13 0.68 20.89
N GLU A 499 0.59 1.83 20.37
CA GLU A 499 1.25 2.86 21.17
C GLU A 499 0.27 3.68 22.00
N ASN A 500 -0.86 4.10 21.39
CA ASN A 500 -1.80 5.01 22.04
C ASN A 500 -2.93 4.29 22.79
N LYS A 501 -3.21 3.02 22.46
CA LYS A 501 -4.27 2.20 23.02
C LYS A 501 -5.61 2.95 23.16
N PRO A 502 -6.13 3.54 22.07
CA PRO A 502 -7.40 4.25 22.14
C PRO A 502 -8.53 3.28 22.48
N PRO A 503 -9.54 3.71 23.27
CA PRO A 503 -10.77 2.94 23.40
C PRO A 503 -11.44 2.80 22.04
N MET A 504 -11.60 1.55 21.55
CA MET A 504 -11.96 1.35 20.15
C MET A 504 -12.86 0.13 19.94
N LEU A 505 -13.84 0.29 19.05
CA LEU A 505 -14.58 -0.80 18.42
C LEU A 505 -14.15 -0.86 16.96
N ILE A 506 -13.66 -2.01 16.52
CA ILE A 506 -13.18 -2.19 15.15
C ILE A 506 -13.85 -3.38 14.48
N VAL A 507 -14.24 -3.20 13.23
CA VAL A 507 -14.70 -4.27 12.34
C VAL A 507 -13.69 -4.37 11.21
N ASP A 508 -13.07 -5.53 11.05
CA ASP A 508 -12.17 -5.80 9.93
C ASP A 508 -12.13 -7.30 9.60
N HIS A 509 -11.62 -7.62 8.41
CA HIS A 509 -11.46 -8.99 7.93
C HIS A 509 -10.02 -9.49 8.00
N ASP A 510 -9.04 -8.61 8.27
CA ASP A 510 -7.62 -8.98 8.42
C ASP A 510 -7.37 -9.57 9.82
N GLN A 511 -7.31 -10.91 9.87
CA GLN A 511 -7.06 -11.65 11.09
C GLN A 511 -5.68 -11.36 11.69
N THR A 512 -4.68 -11.03 10.87
CA THR A 512 -3.32 -10.73 11.33
C THR A 512 -3.30 -9.41 12.09
N PHE A 513 -3.95 -8.40 11.52
CA PHE A 513 -4.12 -7.10 12.15
C PHE A 513 -4.90 -7.19 13.46
N LEU A 514 -6.08 -7.84 13.43
CA LEU A 514 -6.93 -7.95 14.62
C LEU A 514 -6.26 -8.70 15.77
N LYS A 515 -5.50 -9.76 15.50
CA LYS A 515 -4.75 -10.51 16.52
C LYS A 515 -3.67 -9.67 17.21
N LYS A 516 -3.11 -8.68 16.51
CA LYS A 516 -2.07 -7.80 17.08
C LYS A 516 -2.66 -6.69 17.95
N ILE A 517 -3.78 -6.09 17.53
CA ILE A 517 -4.32 -4.88 18.16
C ILE A 517 -5.46 -5.13 19.15
N ALA A 518 -6.28 -6.16 18.93
CA ALA A 518 -7.50 -6.37 19.72
C ALA A 518 -7.19 -7.01 21.07
N SER A 519 -7.69 -6.40 22.14
CA SER A 519 -7.71 -7.00 23.49
C SER A 519 -8.78 -8.07 23.65
N GLN A 520 -9.87 -7.97 22.86
CA GLN A 520 -10.98 -8.89 22.81
C GLN A 520 -11.50 -9.02 21.39
N VAL A 521 -11.78 -10.25 20.96
CA VAL A 521 -12.43 -10.53 19.67
C VAL A 521 -13.82 -11.13 19.93
N VAL A 522 -14.85 -10.50 19.40
CA VAL A 522 -16.26 -10.92 19.48
C VAL A 522 -16.67 -11.50 18.14
N LEU A 523 -16.98 -12.78 18.12
CA LEU A 523 -17.44 -13.48 16.92
C LEU A 523 -18.97 -13.45 16.86
N LEU A 524 -19.53 -12.86 15.84
CA LEU A 524 -20.96 -12.93 15.54
C LEU A 524 -21.27 -14.26 14.85
N THR A 525 -22.25 -14.97 15.38
CA THR A 525 -22.79 -16.22 14.80
C THR A 525 -24.24 -16.01 14.37
N PRO A 526 -24.70 -16.67 13.30
CA PRO A 526 -26.09 -16.53 12.87
C PRO A 526 -27.10 -16.84 13.98
N ALA A 527 -28.22 -16.14 14.00
CA ALA A 527 -29.35 -16.52 14.83
C ALA A 527 -29.80 -17.93 14.43
N ARG A 528 -30.14 -18.76 15.43
CA ARG A 528 -30.65 -20.11 15.17
C ARG A 528 -32.14 -20.07 14.88
#